data_aff9307f1d68a1ea59faad93a2258a83
#
_entry.id   aff9307f1d68a1ea59faad93a2258a83
#
_cell.length_a   1.000
_cell.length_b   1.000
_cell.length_c   1.000
_cell.angle_alpha   90.00
_cell.angle_beta   90.00
_cell.angle_gamma   90.00
#
_symmetry.space_group_name_H-M   'P 1'
#
loop_
_entity.id
_entity.type
_entity.pdbx_description
1 polymer ?
#
loop_
_entity_poly.entity_id
_entity_poly.type
_entity_poly.pdbx_seq_one_letter_code
_entity_poly.pdbx_strand_id
1 'polypeptide(L)'
;LWGMGVTQFYQGVETVRSLTSLALLTGNLGKPYAGVNPVRGQNNVQGACDMGALPDTYPGYQYINNPENRAKFAKAWGVASLPAHTGYRISELPHRVAHGEVRAAYIMGEDPLQTDAELSAVRKAFEELELVIVQDIFMTKTAAAADVILPSTSWGEHEGVYTAADRGFQRFFKAVEPKWDLKTDWQIISEIATRMGYPMHYDNTQQIWDELRHLCPDFLGATYEKMGELGYIQWPCRDESEADQGTDYLFEKEFSTPNGLGQLYTCDWVAPIDKLTEEYPLVLSTVREVGHYSCRSMTGNCAALAALADEPGYAQINTADAKRLGIEDEALVWVTSRKGKVITRAQVSDRPNIGAVYMTYQWWIGACNELVTENLSPITKTPEYKYCAVRVEPIADQQGAEQYVIDEYHRLKKHLKELARG
;
A
#
# COMPACT_ATOMS: atom_id res chain seq x y z
N LEU A 1 -17.99 -0.28 -7.82
CA LEU A 1 -16.65 0.27 -7.52
C LEU A 1 -16.53 0.53 -6.03
N TRP A 2 -15.38 0.24 -5.41
CA TRP A 2 -15.07 0.61 -4.04
C TRP A 2 -13.57 0.87 -3.85
N GLY A 3 -13.22 1.58 -2.80
CA GLY A 3 -11.84 1.82 -2.37
C GLY A 3 -11.58 1.28 -0.97
N MET A 4 -10.55 1.80 -0.32
CA MET A 4 -10.09 1.34 1.00
C MET A 4 -11.09 1.61 2.14
N GLY A 5 -12.09 2.47 1.91
CA GLY A 5 -13.13 2.78 2.89
C GLY A 5 -13.99 1.60 3.33
N VAL A 6 -14.05 0.51 2.56
CA VAL A 6 -14.79 -0.72 2.92
C VAL A 6 -13.89 -1.89 3.27
N THR A 7 -12.58 -1.79 3.04
CA THR A 7 -11.63 -2.90 3.23
C THR A 7 -10.78 -2.75 4.49
N GLN A 8 -10.53 -1.53 4.96
CA GLN A 8 -9.68 -1.25 6.12
C GLN A 8 -10.46 -1.28 7.45
N PHE A 9 -11.19 -2.36 7.66
CA PHE A 9 -11.90 -2.70 8.88
C PHE A 9 -11.56 -4.13 9.31
N TYR A 10 -11.83 -4.46 10.57
CA TYR A 10 -11.70 -5.82 11.08
C TYR A 10 -12.48 -6.82 10.22
N GLN A 11 -13.70 -6.48 9.79
CA GLN A 11 -14.55 -7.25 8.86
C GLN A 11 -14.42 -6.82 7.40
N GLY A 12 -13.28 -6.31 6.96
CA GLY A 12 -13.11 -5.83 5.58
C GLY A 12 -13.34 -6.90 4.52
N VAL A 13 -12.94 -8.15 4.77
CA VAL A 13 -13.16 -9.28 3.85
C VAL A 13 -14.65 -9.60 3.71
N GLU A 14 -15.38 -9.65 4.82
CA GLU A 14 -16.82 -9.92 4.84
C GLU A 14 -17.61 -8.80 4.15
N THR A 15 -17.18 -7.56 4.29
CA THR A 15 -17.76 -6.41 3.58
C THR A 15 -17.59 -6.57 2.06
N VAL A 16 -16.40 -6.95 1.59
CA VAL A 16 -16.15 -7.21 0.16
C VAL A 16 -16.98 -8.40 -0.33
N ARG A 17 -17.06 -9.49 0.44
CA ARG A 17 -17.91 -10.65 0.12
C ARG A 17 -19.39 -10.28 -0.01
N SER A 18 -19.88 -9.38 0.85
CA SER A 18 -21.26 -8.86 0.77
C SER A 18 -21.49 -8.05 -0.52
N LEU A 19 -20.53 -7.20 -0.90
CA LEU A 19 -20.60 -6.44 -2.16
C LEU A 19 -20.55 -7.36 -3.40
N THR A 20 -19.69 -8.38 -3.37
CA THR A 20 -19.63 -9.36 -4.47
C THR A 20 -20.89 -10.22 -4.54
N SER A 21 -21.45 -10.63 -3.40
CA SER A 21 -22.73 -11.36 -3.32
C SER A 21 -23.87 -10.50 -3.89
N LEU A 22 -23.90 -9.20 -3.59
CA LEU A 22 -24.90 -8.29 -4.17
C LEU A 22 -24.79 -8.21 -5.70
N ALA A 23 -23.56 -8.11 -6.23
CA ALA A 23 -23.34 -8.10 -7.67
C ALA A 23 -23.78 -9.41 -8.35
N LEU A 24 -23.54 -10.57 -7.71
CA LEU A 24 -24.00 -11.88 -8.16
C LEU A 24 -25.54 -11.96 -8.17
N LEU A 25 -26.18 -11.59 -7.06
CA LEU A 25 -27.64 -11.63 -6.92
C LEU A 25 -28.38 -10.74 -7.93
N THR A 26 -27.77 -9.64 -8.32
CA THR A 26 -28.34 -8.69 -9.30
C THR A 26 -27.86 -8.95 -10.73
N GLY A 27 -27.11 -10.03 -10.98
CA GLY A 27 -26.62 -10.39 -12.31
C GLY A 27 -25.65 -9.35 -12.91
N ASN A 28 -24.83 -8.69 -12.10
CA ASN A 28 -23.88 -7.65 -12.52
C ASN A 28 -22.44 -8.15 -12.61
N LEU A 29 -22.27 -9.37 -13.15
CA LEU A 29 -21.00 -9.99 -13.50
C LEU A 29 -21.10 -10.72 -14.84
N GLY A 30 -19.99 -10.92 -15.52
CA GLY A 30 -19.91 -11.70 -16.76
C GLY A 30 -20.59 -11.05 -17.97
N LYS A 31 -20.74 -9.75 -18.00
CA LYS A 31 -21.36 -9.00 -19.11
C LYS A 31 -20.75 -7.61 -19.27
N PRO A 32 -20.88 -6.97 -20.45
CA PRO A 32 -20.41 -5.62 -20.69
C PRO A 32 -20.96 -4.61 -19.68
N TYR A 33 -20.11 -3.65 -19.28
CA TYR A 33 -20.43 -2.53 -18.38
C TYR A 33 -20.80 -2.93 -16.95
N ALA A 34 -20.54 -4.18 -16.56
CA ALA A 34 -20.78 -4.71 -15.23
C ALA A 34 -19.50 -5.33 -14.66
N GLY A 35 -19.39 -5.37 -13.33
CA GLY A 35 -18.21 -5.94 -12.67
C GLY A 35 -18.12 -5.60 -11.20
N VAL A 36 -17.15 -6.21 -10.56
CA VAL A 36 -16.77 -5.99 -9.15
C VAL A 36 -15.38 -5.41 -9.15
N ASN A 37 -15.27 -4.10 -8.93
CA ASN A 37 -14.06 -3.35 -9.22
C ASN A 37 -13.53 -2.61 -7.98
N PRO A 38 -12.52 -3.14 -7.29
CA PRO A 38 -11.75 -2.37 -6.31
C PRO A 38 -10.90 -1.31 -7.04
N VAL A 39 -11.07 -0.05 -6.65
CA VAL A 39 -10.26 1.04 -7.19
C VAL A 39 -8.92 1.04 -6.47
N ARG A 40 -7.87 0.63 -7.17
CA ARG A 40 -6.50 0.58 -6.63
C ARG A 40 -5.98 2.01 -6.43
N GLY A 41 -5.29 2.25 -5.30
CA GLY A 41 -4.83 3.58 -4.92
C GLY A 41 -3.55 4.00 -5.62
N GLN A 42 -2.52 3.17 -5.58
CA GLN A 42 -1.21 3.46 -6.15
C GLN A 42 -1.14 3.07 -7.62
N ASN A 43 -0.27 3.77 -8.36
CA ASN A 43 0.10 3.36 -9.69
C ASN A 43 0.77 1.99 -9.63
N ASN A 44 0.40 1.10 -10.56
CA ASN A 44 0.94 -0.25 -10.70
C ASN A 44 0.76 -1.18 -9.46
N VAL A 45 -0.12 -0.88 -8.51
CA VAL A 45 -0.39 -1.82 -7.41
C VAL A 45 -1.03 -3.12 -7.92
N GLN A 46 -1.81 -3.06 -9.00
CA GLN A 46 -2.32 -4.24 -9.67
C GLN A 46 -1.16 -5.08 -10.22
N GLY A 47 -0.21 -4.45 -10.91
CA GLY A 47 0.99 -5.12 -11.44
C GLY A 47 1.84 -5.74 -10.35
N ALA A 48 2.06 -5.07 -9.23
CA ALA A 48 2.78 -5.64 -8.10
C ALA A 48 2.12 -6.96 -7.62
N CYS A 49 0.79 -6.99 -7.51
CA CYS A 49 0.05 -8.21 -7.16
C CYS A 49 0.15 -9.28 -8.25
N ASP A 50 -0.02 -8.90 -9.53
CA ASP A 50 0.05 -9.80 -10.68
C ASP A 50 1.42 -10.47 -10.80
N MET A 51 2.49 -9.75 -10.45
CA MET A 51 3.88 -10.23 -10.50
C MET A 51 4.29 -11.02 -9.24
N GLY A 52 3.37 -11.27 -8.32
CA GLY A 52 3.65 -12.09 -7.13
C GLY A 52 4.29 -11.35 -5.96
N ALA A 53 4.20 -10.01 -5.89
CA ALA A 53 4.59 -9.26 -4.70
C ALA A 53 3.53 -9.42 -3.58
N LEU A 54 3.21 -10.66 -3.28
CA LEU A 54 2.26 -11.12 -2.26
C LEU A 54 2.90 -12.26 -1.46
N PRO A 55 2.57 -12.42 -0.16
CA PRO A 55 3.21 -13.43 0.67
C PRO A 55 2.79 -14.86 0.36
N ASP A 56 1.78 -15.10 -0.46
CA ASP A 56 1.12 -16.39 -0.68
C ASP A 56 1.05 -16.84 -2.15
N THR A 57 1.56 -16.05 -3.09
CA THR A 57 1.50 -16.38 -4.51
C THR A 57 2.82 -16.16 -5.24
N TYR A 58 3.05 -16.95 -6.29
CA TYR A 58 3.94 -16.65 -7.40
C TYR A 58 3.25 -15.72 -8.40
N PRO A 59 3.96 -15.21 -9.43
CA PRO A 59 3.35 -14.46 -10.52
C PRO A 59 2.10 -15.14 -11.08
N GLY A 60 1.09 -14.33 -11.44
CA GLY A 60 -0.18 -14.83 -11.97
C GLY A 60 -1.06 -15.49 -10.92
N TYR A 61 -1.00 -15.08 -9.66
CA TYR A 61 -1.83 -15.59 -8.54
C TYR A 61 -1.73 -17.11 -8.31
N GLN A 62 -0.59 -17.70 -8.62
CA GLN A 62 -0.33 -19.12 -8.46
C GLN A 62 0.09 -19.41 -7.03
N TYR A 63 -0.79 -20.00 -6.23
CA TYR A 63 -0.58 -20.21 -4.80
C TYR A 63 0.66 -21.05 -4.49
N ILE A 64 1.49 -20.58 -3.54
CA ILE A 64 2.73 -21.25 -3.11
C ILE A 64 2.48 -22.56 -2.35
N ASN A 65 1.32 -22.74 -1.72
CA ASN A 65 0.96 -23.98 -1.04
C ASN A 65 0.59 -25.12 -2.02
N ASN A 66 0.36 -24.81 -3.31
CA ASN A 66 0.17 -25.83 -4.34
C ASN A 66 1.52 -26.44 -4.75
N PRO A 67 1.73 -27.77 -4.58
CA PRO A 67 2.98 -28.44 -4.90
C PRO A 67 3.34 -28.41 -6.39
N GLU A 68 2.35 -28.38 -7.29
CA GLU A 68 2.57 -28.30 -8.73
C GLU A 68 3.14 -26.93 -9.12
N ASN A 69 2.60 -25.86 -8.55
CA ASN A 69 3.12 -24.51 -8.75
C ASN A 69 4.57 -24.43 -8.26
N ARG A 70 4.85 -24.91 -7.05
CA ARG A 70 6.23 -24.93 -6.52
C ARG A 70 7.19 -25.68 -7.42
N ALA A 71 6.81 -26.86 -7.89
CA ALA A 71 7.63 -27.66 -8.79
C ALA A 71 7.91 -26.96 -10.12
N LYS A 72 6.88 -26.29 -10.69
CA LYS A 72 6.99 -25.53 -11.92
C LYS A 72 8.00 -24.37 -11.77
N PHE A 73 7.82 -23.53 -10.74
CA PHE A 73 8.70 -22.38 -10.50
C PHE A 73 10.12 -22.81 -10.07
N ALA A 74 10.26 -23.83 -9.24
CA ALA A 74 11.56 -24.37 -8.87
C ALA A 74 12.35 -24.87 -10.08
N LYS A 75 11.69 -25.58 -10.99
CA LYS A 75 12.29 -26.04 -12.25
C LYS A 75 12.70 -24.86 -13.15
N ALA A 76 11.82 -23.86 -13.33
CA ALA A 76 12.09 -22.71 -14.16
C ALA A 76 13.27 -21.88 -13.63
N TRP A 77 13.35 -21.69 -12.32
CA TRP A 77 14.42 -20.93 -11.67
C TRP A 77 15.66 -21.74 -11.34
N GLY A 78 15.69 -23.03 -11.68
CA GLY A 78 16.85 -23.89 -11.49
C GLY A 78 17.23 -24.13 -10.03
N VAL A 79 16.26 -24.05 -9.10
CA VAL A 79 16.50 -24.27 -7.66
C VAL A 79 15.94 -25.61 -7.21
N ALA A 80 16.54 -26.18 -6.17
CA ALA A 80 16.16 -27.52 -5.68
C ALA A 80 14.77 -27.53 -5.04
N SER A 81 14.38 -26.46 -4.37
CA SER A 81 13.08 -26.33 -3.71
C SER A 81 12.71 -24.86 -3.47
N LEU A 82 11.42 -24.61 -3.27
CA LEU A 82 10.87 -23.32 -2.87
C LEU A 82 10.04 -23.47 -1.59
N PRO A 83 9.89 -22.40 -0.78
CA PRO A 83 9.08 -22.42 0.43
C PRO A 83 7.65 -22.92 0.18
N ALA A 84 7.12 -23.71 1.10
CA ALA A 84 5.79 -24.30 1.00
C ALA A 84 4.73 -23.60 1.87
N HIS A 85 5.13 -22.60 2.63
CA HIS A 85 4.26 -21.86 3.56
C HIS A 85 4.19 -20.39 3.16
N THR A 86 3.05 -19.78 3.41
CA THR A 86 2.81 -18.36 3.20
C THR A 86 3.79 -17.53 4.02
N GLY A 87 4.37 -16.49 3.40
CA GLY A 87 5.17 -15.48 4.08
C GLY A 87 4.33 -14.61 5.03
N TYR A 88 5.01 -13.84 5.86
CA TYR A 88 4.34 -12.88 6.75
C TYR A 88 3.83 -11.65 5.98
N ARG A 89 2.78 -11.03 6.48
CA ARG A 89 2.28 -9.75 5.99
C ARG A 89 2.99 -8.62 6.73
N ILE A 90 3.14 -7.47 6.10
CA ILE A 90 3.84 -6.32 6.68
C ILE A 90 3.28 -5.92 8.04
N SER A 91 1.97 -5.97 8.22
CA SER A 91 1.30 -5.68 9.49
C SER A 91 1.66 -6.64 10.64
N GLU A 92 2.25 -7.80 10.35
CA GLU A 92 2.73 -8.75 11.35
C GLU A 92 4.20 -8.47 11.76
N LEU A 93 4.90 -7.58 11.03
CA LEU A 93 6.33 -7.34 11.23
C LEU A 93 6.72 -7.02 12.68
N PRO A 94 6.03 -6.10 13.41
CA PRO A 94 6.42 -5.78 14.79
C PRO A 94 6.39 -7.01 15.71
N HIS A 95 5.35 -7.85 15.55
CA HIS A 95 5.22 -9.07 16.32
C HIS A 95 6.30 -10.10 15.96
N ARG A 96 6.60 -10.26 14.66
CA ARG A 96 7.57 -11.26 14.18
C ARG A 96 9.00 -10.91 14.54
N VAL A 97 9.35 -9.63 14.53
CA VAL A 97 10.64 -9.13 14.99
C VAL A 97 10.80 -9.37 16.49
N ALA A 98 9.82 -8.99 17.30
CA ALA A 98 9.84 -9.18 18.76
C ALA A 98 9.99 -10.66 19.18
N HIS A 99 9.60 -11.62 18.32
CA HIS A 99 9.79 -13.06 18.55
C HIS A 99 11.04 -13.63 17.88
N GLY A 100 11.88 -12.81 17.24
CA GLY A 100 13.10 -13.25 16.55
C GLY A 100 12.84 -14.05 15.27
N GLU A 101 11.62 -14.05 14.75
CA GLU A 101 11.24 -14.76 13.53
C GLU A 101 11.64 -14.01 12.26
N VAL A 102 11.75 -12.68 12.34
CA VAL A 102 12.26 -11.79 11.30
C VAL A 102 13.43 -11.00 11.87
N ARG A 103 14.60 -11.12 11.23
CA ARG A 103 15.86 -10.51 11.68
C ARG A 103 16.38 -9.45 10.73
N ALA A 104 15.93 -9.45 9.48
CA ALA A 104 16.32 -8.48 8.47
C ALA A 104 15.14 -8.08 7.60
N ALA A 105 15.17 -6.86 7.07
CA ALA A 105 14.18 -6.36 6.14
C ALA A 105 14.86 -5.75 4.91
N TYR A 106 14.36 -6.07 3.71
CA TYR A 106 14.68 -5.38 2.47
C TYR A 106 13.40 -4.70 1.95
N ILE A 107 13.40 -3.40 1.94
CA ILE A 107 12.23 -2.56 1.64
C ILE A 107 12.49 -1.82 0.34
N MET A 108 11.55 -1.88 -0.59
CA MET A 108 11.65 -1.26 -1.89
C MET A 108 10.45 -0.36 -2.17
N GLY A 109 10.71 0.97 -2.31
CA GLY A 109 9.71 1.96 -2.68
C GLY A 109 8.57 2.15 -1.67
N GLU A 110 8.81 1.89 -0.38
CA GLU A 110 7.84 1.98 0.71
C GLU A 110 8.40 2.72 1.92
N ASP A 111 7.51 3.36 2.70
CA ASP A 111 7.87 4.11 3.91
C ASP A 111 7.05 3.63 5.14
N PRO A 112 7.26 2.39 5.63
CA PRO A 112 6.53 1.81 6.76
C PRO A 112 6.54 2.68 8.01
N LEU A 113 7.63 3.39 8.28
CA LEU A 113 7.75 4.33 9.41
C LEU A 113 6.87 5.60 9.28
N GLN A 114 6.12 5.71 8.17
CA GLN A 114 5.11 6.74 7.96
C GLN A 114 3.72 6.14 7.69
N THR A 115 3.63 4.96 7.08
CA THR A 115 2.38 4.43 6.50
C THR A 115 1.71 3.36 7.33
N ASP A 116 2.44 2.62 8.16
CA ASP A 116 1.90 1.50 8.90
C ASP A 116 1.08 1.95 10.13
N ALA A 117 0.22 1.07 10.60
CA ALA A 117 -0.54 1.30 11.82
C ALA A 117 0.35 1.17 13.05
N GLU A 118 -0.01 1.84 14.15
CA GLU A 118 0.73 1.78 15.42
C GLU A 118 2.23 2.05 15.23
N LEU A 119 2.56 3.22 14.69
CA LEU A 119 3.93 3.59 14.32
C LEU A 119 4.97 3.44 15.44
N SER A 120 4.55 3.54 16.71
CA SER A 120 5.42 3.27 17.85
C SER A 120 5.94 1.83 17.88
N ALA A 121 5.09 0.86 17.60
CA ALA A 121 5.47 -0.56 17.52
C ALA A 121 6.34 -0.83 16.28
N VAL A 122 6.04 -0.18 15.17
CA VAL A 122 6.84 -0.29 13.93
C VAL A 122 8.25 0.27 14.16
N ARG A 123 8.39 1.44 14.77
CA ARG A 123 9.72 2.02 15.12
C ARG A 123 10.53 1.08 15.99
N LYS A 124 9.90 0.52 17.03
CA LYS A 124 10.58 -0.45 17.91
C LYS A 124 11.04 -1.69 17.14
N ALA A 125 10.22 -2.21 16.23
CA ALA A 125 10.63 -3.35 15.40
C ALA A 125 11.85 -3.00 14.53
N PHE A 126 11.89 -1.81 13.93
CA PHE A 126 13.04 -1.36 13.14
C PHE A 126 14.32 -1.21 13.97
N GLU A 127 14.23 -0.80 15.24
CA GLU A 127 15.36 -0.73 16.17
C GLU A 127 15.90 -2.12 16.55
N GLU A 128 15.04 -3.15 16.53
CA GLU A 128 15.39 -4.54 16.89
C GLU A 128 15.88 -5.38 15.67
N LEU A 129 15.67 -4.92 14.43
CA LEU A 129 16.19 -5.60 13.23
C LEU A 129 17.71 -5.54 13.18
N GLU A 130 18.33 -6.68 12.82
CA GLU A 130 19.79 -6.79 12.65
C GLU A 130 20.30 -6.15 11.36
N LEU A 131 19.46 -6.03 10.35
CA LEU A 131 19.77 -5.42 9.05
C LEU A 131 18.52 -4.87 8.40
N VAL A 132 18.57 -3.60 8.04
CA VAL A 132 17.54 -2.92 7.24
C VAL A 132 18.18 -2.39 5.96
N ILE A 133 17.71 -2.88 4.82
CA ILE A 133 18.09 -2.40 3.50
C ILE A 133 16.90 -1.66 2.90
N VAL A 134 17.10 -0.45 2.42
CA VAL A 134 16.06 0.33 1.73
C VAL A 134 16.51 0.69 0.33
N GLN A 135 15.71 0.35 -0.66
CA GLN A 135 15.85 0.76 -2.05
C GLN A 135 14.78 1.77 -2.37
N ASP A 136 15.13 3.01 -2.60
CA ASP A 136 14.18 4.09 -2.84
C ASP A 136 14.80 5.20 -3.69
N ILE A 137 13.94 6.05 -4.25
CA ILE A 137 14.32 7.26 -4.98
C ILE A 137 14.40 8.51 -4.09
N PHE A 138 13.89 8.43 -2.86
CA PHE A 138 13.89 9.52 -1.89
C PHE A 138 14.43 9.07 -0.52
N MET A 139 15.00 10.02 0.22
CA MET A 139 15.33 9.83 1.63
C MET A 139 14.05 9.94 2.46
N THR A 140 13.37 8.80 2.64
CA THR A 140 12.17 8.66 3.48
C THR A 140 12.54 8.49 4.95
N LYS A 141 11.55 8.47 5.86
CA LYS A 141 11.79 8.13 7.28
C LYS A 141 12.37 6.72 7.42
N THR A 142 11.89 5.78 6.61
CA THR A 142 12.38 4.39 6.60
C THR A 142 13.79 4.31 6.05
N ALA A 143 14.09 5.04 4.96
CA ALA A 143 15.44 5.12 4.44
C ALA A 143 16.43 5.73 5.47
N ALA A 144 15.99 6.71 6.27
CA ALA A 144 16.80 7.29 7.33
C ALA A 144 17.10 6.33 8.50
N ALA A 145 16.31 5.28 8.67
CA ALA A 145 16.50 4.24 9.67
C ALA A 145 17.22 2.98 9.12
N ALA A 146 17.63 3.00 7.86
CA ALA A 146 18.26 1.86 7.21
C ALA A 146 19.78 1.78 7.48
N ASP A 147 20.31 0.56 7.55
CA ASP A 147 21.76 0.30 7.58
C ASP A 147 22.38 0.46 6.18
N VAL A 148 21.62 0.14 5.13
CA VAL A 148 22.04 0.24 3.74
C VAL A 148 20.97 0.89 2.90
N ILE A 149 21.35 1.91 2.12
CA ILE A 149 20.46 2.59 1.17
C ILE A 149 20.95 2.32 -0.24
N LEU A 150 20.04 1.87 -1.10
CA LEU A 150 20.27 1.59 -2.51
C LEU A 150 19.45 2.57 -3.36
N PRO A 151 20.03 3.66 -3.85
CA PRO A 151 19.31 4.59 -4.70
C PRO A 151 19.01 3.96 -6.06
N SER A 152 17.77 4.11 -6.53
CA SER A 152 17.31 3.56 -7.81
C SER A 152 16.75 4.63 -8.73
N THR A 153 16.43 4.22 -9.97
CA THR A 153 15.82 5.10 -10.97
C THR A 153 14.35 5.32 -10.70
N SER A 154 13.84 6.50 -11.08
CA SER A 154 12.40 6.80 -11.06
C SER A 154 11.69 6.20 -12.28
N TRP A 155 10.36 6.21 -12.26
CA TRP A 155 9.51 5.63 -13.31
C TRP A 155 9.76 6.16 -14.72
N GLY A 156 10.23 7.39 -14.87
CA GLY A 156 10.56 7.99 -16.17
C GLY A 156 11.97 7.65 -16.69
N GLU A 157 12.79 7.00 -15.88
CA GLU A 157 14.20 6.70 -16.13
C GLU A 157 14.45 5.23 -16.51
N HIS A 158 13.39 4.43 -16.60
CA HIS A 158 13.45 3.03 -17.04
C HIS A 158 12.23 2.68 -17.90
N GLU A 159 12.12 1.44 -18.34
CA GLU A 159 11.01 0.91 -19.14
C GLU A 159 10.49 -0.40 -18.54
N GLY A 160 9.30 -0.83 -18.98
CA GLY A 160 8.70 -2.08 -18.53
C GLY A 160 7.21 -2.17 -18.85
N VAL A 161 6.47 -2.87 -17.97
CA VAL A 161 5.02 -3.05 -18.07
C VAL A 161 4.36 -2.61 -16.78
N TYR A 162 3.34 -1.77 -16.89
CA TYR A 162 2.41 -1.47 -15.82
C TYR A 162 1.08 -2.18 -16.04
N THR A 163 0.41 -2.53 -14.94
CA THR A 163 -0.94 -3.07 -15.00
C THR A 163 -1.93 -2.07 -14.40
N ALA A 164 -2.91 -1.66 -15.20
CA ALA A 164 -4.02 -0.84 -14.72
C ALA A 164 -4.96 -1.63 -13.81
N ALA A 165 -5.75 -0.95 -12.99
CA ALA A 165 -6.65 -1.58 -12.00
C ALA A 165 -7.71 -2.50 -12.61
N ASP A 166 -7.96 -2.39 -13.90
CA ASP A 166 -8.85 -3.22 -14.71
C ASP A 166 -8.16 -4.39 -15.39
N ARG A 167 -6.97 -4.77 -14.94
CA ARG A 167 -6.15 -5.89 -15.44
C ARG A 167 -5.42 -5.61 -16.77
N GLY A 168 -5.38 -4.34 -17.20
CA GLY A 168 -4.77 -3.98 -18.49
C GLY A 168 -3.26 -3.82 -18.39
N PHE A 169 -2.51 -4.64 -19.10
CA PHE A 169 -1.08 -4.48 -19.30
C PHE A 169 -0.81 -3.34 -20.26
N GLN A 170 0.08 -2.45 -19.89
CA GLN A 170 0.52 -1.31 -20.69
C GLN A 170 2.04 -1.23 -20.67
N ARG A 171 2.64 -1.26 -21.85
CA ARG A 171 4.08 -1.01 -21.97
C ARG A 171 4.37 0.47 -21.78
N PHE A 172 5.39 0.79 -21.00
CA PHE A 172 5.91 2.14 -20.86
C PHE A 172 7.38 2.19 -21.22
N PHE A 173 7.84 3.37 -21.65
CA PHE A 173 9.17 3.58 -22.19
C PHE A 173 9.94 4.59 -21.35
N LYS A 174 11.26 4.42 -21.32
CA LYS A 174 12.15 5.39 -20.70
C LYS A 174 12.00 6.75 -21.40
N ALA A 175 11.71 7.78 -20.62
CA ALA A 175 11.49 9.14 -21.11
C ALA A 175 12.73 10.02 -20.97
N VAL A 176 13.54 9.77 -19.95
CA VAL A 176 14.78 10.53 -19.67
C VAL A 176 15.89 9.58 -19.24
N GLU A 177 17.13 9.96 -19.51
CA GLU A 177 18.27 9.24 -18.95
C GLU A 177 18.42 9.54 -17.47
N PRO A 178 18.70 8.51 -16.64
CA PRO A 178 18.96 8.72 -15.22
C PRO A 178 20.15 9.66 -15.05
N LYS A 179 20.04 10.53 -14.05
CA LYS A 179 21.18 11.31 -13.59
C LYS A 179 22.08 10.41 -12.76
N TRP A 180 23.37 10.66 -12.80
CA TRP A 180 24.37 9.85 -12.10
C TRP A 180 24.40 8.39 -12.60
N ASP A 181 25.12 7.53 -11.92
CA ASP A 181 25.25 6.11 -12.24
C ASP A 181 24.21 5.28 -11.47
N LEU A 182 22.93 5.65 -11.62
CA LEU A 182 21.83 4.94 -11.00
C LEU A 182 21.48 3.68 -11.78
N LYS A 183 21.10 2.64 -11.05
CA LYS A 183 20.60 1.38 -11.60
C LYS A 183 19.09 1.30 -11.44
N THR A 184 18.46 0.58 -12.36
CA THR A 184 17.03 0.23 -12.24
C THR A 184 16.83 -0.80 -11.14
N ASP A 185 15.60 -0.90 -10.63
CA ASP A 185 15.26 -1.84 -9.56
C ASP A 185 15.65 -3.28 -9.91
N TRP A 186 15.33 -3.73 -11.12
CA TRP A 186 15.66 -5.09 -11.55
C TRP A 186 17.18 -5.35 -11.66
N GLN A 187 17.97 -4.35 -12.05
CA GLN A 187 19.43 -4.46 -12.07
C GLN A 187 20.01 -4.60 -10.67
N ILE A 188 19.52 -3.81 -9.71
CA ILE A 188 19.94 -3.90 -8.31
C ILE A 188 19.63 -5.31 -7.75
N ILE A 189 18.40 -5.79 -7.94
CA ILE A 189 17.96 -7.12 -7.51
C ILE A 189 18.82 -8.21 -8.14
N SER A 190 19.06 -8.13 -9.46
CA SER A 190 19.88 -9.11 -10.19
C SER A 190 21.33 -9.16 -9.71
N GLU A 191 21.93 -8.01 -9.41
CA GLU A 191 23.27 -7.95 -8.84
C GLU A 191 23.34 -8.52 -7.42
N ILE A 192 22.38 -8.21 -6.57
CA ILE A 192 22.30 -8.78 -5.22
C ILE A 192 22.17 -10.31 -5.30
N ALA A 193 21.23 -10.82 -6.10
CA ALA A 193 21.02 -12.24 -6.29
C ALA A 193 22.29 -12.95 -6.77
N THR A 194 22.95 -12.37 -7.78
CA THR A 194 24.20 -12.93 -8.35
C THR A 194 25.33 -12.96 -7.31
N ARG A 195 25.49 -11.89 -6.50
CA ARG A 195 26.49 -11.84 -5.41
C ARG A 195 26.17 -12.81 -4.28
N MET A 196 24.90 -13.14 -4.08
CA MET A 196 24.45 -14.18 -3.13
C MET A 196 24.58 -15.61 -3.70
N GLY A 197 25.07 -15.78 -4.93
CA GLY A 197 25.32 -17.09 -5.54
C GLY A 197 24.19 -17.61 -6.44
N TYR A 198 23.15 -16.83 -6.68
CA TYR A 198 22.11 -17.14 -7.66
C TYR A 198 22.36 -16.36 -8.96
N PRO A 199 22.67 -17.01 -10.10
CA PRO A 199 23.04 -16.34 -11.34
C PRO A 199 21.81 -15.71 -12.04
N MET A 200 21.35 -14.59 -11.53
CA MET A 200 20.25 -13.81 -12.10
C MET A 200 20.83 -12.81 -13.10
N HIS A 201 20.59 -13.04 -14.38
CA HIS A 201 21.08 -12.18 -15.44
C HIS A 201 20.03 -11.95 -16.51
N TYR A 202 19.76 -10.68 -16.82
CA TYR A 202 18.90 -10.25 -17.92
C TYR A 202 19.56 -9.09 -18.66
N ASP A 203 19.41 -9.06 -19.98
CA ASP A 203 19.93 -7.96 -20.82
C ASP A 203 18.96 -6.77 -20.88
N ASN A 204 17.66 -7.04 -20.72
CA ASN A 204 16.60 -6.03 -20.83
C ASN A 204 15.30 -6.50 -20.13
N THR A 205 14.34 -5.58 -20.03
CA THR A 205 13.05 -5.84 -19.39
C THR A 205 12.16 -6.80 -20.17
N GLN A 206 12.36 -6.94 -21.48
CA GLN A 206 11.62 -7.90 -22.29
C GLN A 206 11.95 -9.34 -21.90
N GLN A 207 13.21 -9.65 -21.64
CA GLN A 207 13.61 -10.99 -21.18
C GLN A 207 12.94 -11.35 -19.84
N ILE A 208 12.83 -10.39 -18.92
CA ILE A 208 12.14 -10.56 -17.64
C ILE A 208 10.63 -10.82 -17.88
N TRP A 209 10.01 -10.02 -18.75
CA TRP A 209 8.61 -10.15 -19.10
C TRP A 209 8.32 -11.49 -19.79
N ASP A 210 9.18 -11.91 -20.72
CA ASP A 210 9.03 -13.17 -21.44
C ASP A 210 9.16 -14.39 -20.51
N GLU A 211 10.11 -14.38 -19.57
CA GLU A 211 10.20 -15.44 -18.55
C GLU A 211 8.92 -15.51 -17.72
N LEU A 212 8.45 -14.36 -17.25
CA LEU A 212 7.27 -14.26 -16.39
C LEU A 212 6.00 -14.74 -17.11
N ARG A 213 5.71 -14.23 -18.32
CA ARG A 213 4.49 -14.59 -19.06
C ARG A 213 4.44 -16.08 -19.46
N HIS A 214 5.59 -16.69 -19.76
CA HIS A 214 5.65 -18.13 -20.03
C HIS A 214 5.36 -19.01 -18.80
N LEU A 215 5.55 -18.47 -17.60
CA LEU A 215 5.17 -19.15 -16.35
C LEU A 215 3.72 -18.86 -15.92
N CYS A 216 3.05 -17.92 -16.57
CA CYS A 216 1.70 -17.48 -16.25
C CYS A 216 0.76 -17.68 -17.44
N PRO A 217 -0.02 -18.77 -17.49
CA PRO A 217 -0.88 -19.07 -18.64
C PRO A 217 -1.83 -17.94 -19.04
N ASP A 218 -2.33 -17.18 -18.08
CA ASP A 218 -3.23 -16.05 -18.32
C ASP A 218 -2.53 -14.80 -18.88
N PHE A 219 -1.19 -14.77 -18.92
CA PHE A 219 -0.38 -13.65 -19.42
C PHE A 219 0.36 -13.98 -20.71
N LEU A 220 0.35 -15.25 -21.12
CA LEU A 220 1.16 -15.79 -22.21
C LEU A 220 1.07 -14.97 -23.51
N GLY A 221 -0.12 -14.55 -23.89
CA GLY A 221 -0.37 -13.79 -25.11
C GLY A 221 0.01 -12.32 -25.06
N ALA A 222 0.33 -11.76 -23.88
CA ALA A 222 0.67 -10.35 -23.72
C ALA A 222 2.15 -10.10 -24.08
N THR A 223 2.52 -10.26 -25.34
CA THR A 223 3.89 -9.97 -25.82
C THR A 223 4.16 -8.46 -25.87
N TYR A 224 5.44 -8.06 -25.81
CA TYR A 224 5.83 -6.65 -25.97
C TYR A 224 5.36 -6.06 -27.30
N GLU A 225 5.40 -6.85 -28.37
CA GLU A 225 4.94 -6.47 -29.69
C GLU A 225 3.44 -6.18 -29.68
N LYS A 226 2.63 -7.14 -29.22
CA LYS A 226 1.18 -7.01 -29.16
C LYS A 226 0.74 -5.84 -28.23
N MET A 227 1.39 -5.65 -27.10
CA MET A 227 1.13 -4.49 -26.24
C MET A 227 1.53 -3.17 -26.91
N GLY A 228 2.59 -3.17 -27.73
CA GLY A 228 3.01 -2.00 -28.52
C GLY A 228 2.00 -1.62 -29.59
N GLU A 229 1.41 -2.59 -30.27
CA GLU A 229 0.41 -2.38 -31.32
C GLU A 229 -0.95 -1.97 -30.77
N LEU A 230 -1.43 -2.68 -29.75
CA LEU A 230 -2.74 -2.43 -29.13
C LEU A 230 -2.71 -1.28 -28.12
N GLY A 231 -1.52 -0.94 -27.59
CA GLY A 231 -1.33 0.02 -26.50
C GLY A 231 -1.84 -0.44 -25.13
N TYR A 232 -2.64 -1.51 -25.11
CA TYR A 232 -3.32 -2.00 -23.92
C TYR A 232 -3.88 -3.40 -24.16
N ILE A 233 -3.68 -4.34 -23.22
CA ILE A 233 -4.26 -5.68 -23.30
C ILE A 233 -4.68 -6.20 -21.93
N GLN A 234 -5.95 -6.56 -21.77
CA GLN A 234 -6.48 -7.08 -20.50
C GLN A 234 -6.25 -8.59 -20.38
N TRP A 235 -5.60 -9.02 -19.30
CA TRP A 235 -5.51 -10.44 -19.02
C TRP A 235 -6.85 -11.00 -18.48
N PRO A 236 -7.20 -12.28 -18.70
CA PRO A 236 -6.46 -13.33 -19.39
C PRO A 236 -6.23 -13.05 -20.88
N CYS A 237 -4.98 -13.27 -21.33
CA CYS A 237 -4.57 -13.32 -22.71
C CYS A 237 -3.69 -14.56 -22.84
N ARG A 238 -4.24 -15.66 -23.38
CA ARG A 238 -3.64 -17.01 -23.29
C ARG A 238 -2.94 -17.47 -24.55
N ASP A 239 -3.08 -16.73 -25.64
CA ASP A 239 -2.55 -17.08 -26.94
C ASP A 239 -1.75 -15.93 -27.55
N GLU A 240 -0.58 -16.22 -28.10
CA GLU A 240 0.28 -15.25 -28.80
C GLU A 240 -0.27 -14.85 -30.17
N SER A 241 -1.26 -15.57 -30.73
CA SER A 241 -1.87 -15.21 -32.01
C SER A 241 -2.55 -13.84 -31.97
N GLU A 242 -2.65 -13.19 -33.11
CA GLU A 242 -3.33 -11.89 -33.28
C GLU A 242 -4.84 -11.97 -32.93
N ALA A 243 -5.42 -13.17 -32.94
CA ALA A 243 -6.84 -13.37 -32.63
C ALA A 243 -7.15 -13.17 -31.15
N ASP A 244 -6.21 -13.43 -30.24
CA ASP A 244 -6.38 -13.20 -28.82
C ASP A 244 -5.94 -11.77 -28.45
N GLN A 245 -6.91 -10.87 -28.36
CA GLN A 245 -6.70 -9.46 -27.94
C GLN A 245 -6.95 -9.23 -26.45
N GLY A 246 -7.00 -10.30 -25.65
CA GLY A 246 -7.28 -10.27 -24.22
C GLY A 246 -8.77 -10.44 -23.89
N THR A 247 -9.10 -10.21 -22.63
CA THR A 247 -10.44 -10.48 -22.09
C THR A 247 -11.04 -9.21 -21.47
N ASP A 248 -12.03 -8.64 -22.12
CA ASP A 248 -12.67 -7.37 -21.70
C ASP A 248 -13.33 -7.48 -20.32
N TYR A 249 -14.01 -8.58 -20.03
CA TYR A 249 -14.65 -8.84 -18.74
C TYR A 249 -14.60 -10.32 -18.37
N LEU A 250 -14.45 -10.58 -17.07
CA LEU A 250 -14.34 -11.94 -16.53
C LEU A 250 -15.70 -12.61 -16.34
N PHE A 251 -15.72 -13.93 -16.30
CA PHE A 251 -16.88 -14.77 -15.94
C PHE A 251 -18.06 -14.68 -16.91
N GLU A 252 -17.81 -14.49 -18.20
CA GLU A 252 -18.85 -14.50 -19.23
C GLU A 252 -19.58 -15.85 -19.32
N LYS A 253 -18.83 -16.94 -19.20
CA LYS A 253 -19.36 -18.30 -19.38
C LYS A 253 -19.54 -19.04 -18.07
N GLU A 254 -18.55 -18.97 -17.20
CA GLU A 254 -18.51 -19.69 -15.93
C GLU A 254 -17.62 -19.00 -14.91
N PHE A 255 -17.82 -19.30 -13.64
CA PHE A 255 -16.94 -18.87 -12.55
C PHE A 255 -15.82 -19.90 -12.34
N SER A 256 -14.65 -19.44 -11.86
CA SER A 256 -13.51 -20.30 -11.52
C SER A 256 -13.73 -21.05 -10.20
N THR A 257 -14.84 -21.79 -10.11
CA THR A 257 -15.23 -22.63 -8.98
C THR A 257 -15.41 -24.07 -9.44
N PRO A 258 -15.32 -25.08 -8.55
CA PRO A 258 -15.43 -26.47 -8.95
C PRO A 258 -16.74 -26.85 -9.71
N ASN A 259 -17.81 -26.09 -9.48
CA ASN A 259 -19.11 -26.31 -10.13
C ASN A 259 -19.46 -25.23 -11.18
N GLY A 260 -18.54 -24.33 -11.50
CA GLY A 260 -18.74 -23.23 -12.47
C GLY A 260 -19.73 -22.15 -12.03
N LEU A 261 -20.23 -22.18 -10.80
CA LEU A 261 -21.24 -21.24 -10.30
C LEU A 261 -20.64 -20.23 -9.32
N GLY A 262 -21.18 -19.01 -9.33
CA GLY A 262 -20.85 -18.00 -8.34
C GLY A 262 -21.28 -18.44 -6.93
N GLN A 263 -20.41 -18.20 -5.94
CA GLN A 263 -20.69 -18.57 -4.55
C GLN A 263 -21.13 -17.35 -3.75
N LEU A 264 -22.24 -17.47 -3.05
CA LEU A 264 -22.74 -16.47 -2.12
C LEU A 264 -22.23 -16.77 -0.70
N TYR A 265 -21.82 -15.72 0.00
CA TYR A 265 -21.39 -15.79 1.38
C TYR A 265 -22.31 -14.96 2.26
N THR A 266 -22.76 -15.55 3.35
CA THR A 266 -23.40 -14.83 4.45
C THR A 266 -22.34 -14.45 5.48
N CYS A 267 -22.47 -13.30 6.09
CA CYS A 267 -21.64 -12.88 7.22
C CYS A 267 -22.49 -12.18 8.27
N ASP A 268 -22.20 -12.46 9.53
CA ASP A 268 -22.79 -11.74 10.65
C ASP A 268 -22.01 -10.45 10.87
N TRP A 269 -22.70 -9.41 11.31
CA TRP A 269 -22.04 -8.18 11.71
C TRP A 269 -21.32 -8.36 13.05
N VAL A 270 -20.07 -7.93 13.10
CA VAL A 270 -19.27 -7.87 14.33
C VAL A 270 -18.94 -6.40 14.62
N ALA A 271 -19.14 -5.98 15.86
CA ALA A 271 -18.79 -4.64 16.28
C ALA A 271 -17.27 -4.38 16.11
N PRO A 272 -16.86 -3.12 15.83
CA PRO A 272 -15.45 -2.74 15.85
C PRO A 272 -14.75 -3.19 17.15
N ILE A 273 -13.50 -3.59 17.02
CA ILE A 273 -12.71 -4.07 18.17
C ILE A 273 -12.43 -2.93 19.14
N ASP A 274 -12.04 -1.78 18.61
CA ASP A 274 -11.76 -0.59 19.39
C ASP A 274 -13.07 0.13 19.75
N LYS A 275 -13.49 0.03 21.02
CA LYS A 275 -14.79 0.53 21.49
C LYS A 275 -14.69 1.95 21.99
N LEU A 276 -15.71 2.75 21.69
CA LEU A 276 -15.92 4.05 22.32
C LEU A 276 -16.12 3.91 23.83
N THR A 277 -15.57 4.86 24.56
CA THR A 277 -15.72 4.98 26.02
C THR A 277 -15.91 6.45 26.39
N GLU A 278 -16.18 6.75 27.66
CA GLU A 278 -16.21 8.13 28.15
C GLU A 278 -14.87 8.84 27.95
N GLU A 279 -13.74 8.11 28.05
CA GLU A 279 -12.40 8.65 27.83
C GLU A 279 -12.10 8.88 26.34
N TYR A 280 -12.57 8.00 25.45
CA TYR A 280 -12.37 8.08 23.98
C TYR A 280 -13.73 8.08 23.27
N PRO A 281 -14.45 9.22 23.28
CA PRO A 281 -15.86 9.27 22.86
C PRO A 281 -16.06 9.48 21.36
N LEU A 282 -15.00 9.70 20.58
CA LEU A 282 -15.08 10.02 19.16
C LEU A 282 -14.49 8.90 18.31
N VAL A 283 -15.04 8.72 17.11
CA VAL A 283 -14.52 7.79 16.09
C VAL A 283 -13.58 8.51 15.17
N LEU A 284 -12.31 8.15 15.17
CA LEU A 284 -11.36 8.55 14.13
C LEU A 284 -11.49 7.63 12.92
N SER A 285 -11.60 8.20 11.74
CA SER A 285 -11.45 7.51 10.46
C SER A 285 -10.35 8.17 9.62
N THR A 286 -9.41 7.38 9.12
CA THR A 286 -8.32 7.90 8.30
C THR A 286 -8.81 8.29 6.90
N VAL A 287 -8.38 9.43 6.41
CA VAL A 287 -8.70 9.97 5.08
C VAL A 287 -7.44 10.37 4.32
N ARG A 288 -7.58 10.74 3.06
CA ARG A 288 -6.52 11.30 2.23
C ARG A 288 -6.81 12.75 1.92
N GLU A 289 -5.75 13.54 1.78
CA GLU A 289 -5.84 14.89 1.23
C GLU A 289 -5.52 14.86 -0.27
N VAL A 290 -6.27 15.64 -1.05
CA VAL A 290 -6.22 15.58 -2.52
C VAL A 290 -4.89 16.09 -3.09
N GLY A 291 -4.27 17.07 -2.45
CA GLY A 291 -3.01 17.67 -2.92
C GLY A 291 -1.78 16.74 -2.81
N HIS A 292 -1.89 15.65 -2.05
CA HIS A 292 -0.76 14.77 -1.78
C HIS A 292 -1.07 13.29 -2.00
N TYR A 293 -0.04 12.54 -2.37
CA TYR A 293 -0.13 11.12 -2.67
C TYR A 293 0.60 10.27 -1.61
N SER A 294 -0.08 9.24 -1.12
CA SER A 294 0.42 8.28 -0.12
C SER A 294 1.10 9.00 1.07
N CYS A 295 2.35 8.66 1.40
CA CYS A 295 3.16 9.25 2.48
C CYS A 295 3.86 10.56 2.09
N ARG A 296 3.52 11.18 0.98
CA ARG A 296 4.15 12.42 0.45
C ARG A 296 5.61 12.27 0.01
N SER A 297 6.16 11.08 -0.08
CA SER A 297 7.56 10.91 -0.51
C SER A 297 7.83 11.55 -1.87
N MET A 298 6.93 11.43 -2.84
CA MET A 298 7.02 12.11 -4.14
C MET A 298 6.45 13.53 -4.10
N THR A 299 5.20 13.70 -3.70
CA THR A 299 4.50 14.99 -3.76
C THR A 299 5.04 16.02 -2.77
N GLY A 300 5.56 15.59 -1.62
CA GLY A 300 6.25 16.46 -0.68
C GLY A 300 7.62 16.97 -1.17
N ASN A 301 8.22 16.29 -2.15
CA ASN A 301 9.44 16.72 -2.84
C ASN A 301 9.16 17.53 -4.13
N CYS A 302 7.91 17.69 -4.53
CA CYS A 302 7.49 18.60 -5.58
C CYS A 302 7.17 19.97 -4.97
N ALA A 303 7.97 20.99 -5.26
CA ALA A 303 7.83 22.30 -4.63
C ALA A 303 6.44 22.94 -4.79
N ALA A 304 5.81 22.75 -5.97
CA ALA A 304 4.47 23.27 -6.24
C ALA A 304 3.39 22.59 -5.38
N LEU A 305 3.48 21.27 -5.19
CA LEU A 305 2.53 20.51 -4.37
C LEU A 305 2.82 20.69 -2.86
N ALA A 306 4.09 20.74 -2.48
CA ALA A 306 4.48 20.99 -1.09
C ALA A 306 4.00 22.36 -0.56
N ALA A 307 3.83 23.35 -1.46
CA ALA A 307 3.31 24.67 -1.11
C ALA A 307 1.80 24.73 -0.91
N LEU A 308 1.06 23.64 -1.18
CA LEU A 308 -0.40 23.63 -1.04
C LEU A 308 -0.86 23.49 0.42
N ALA A 309 -0.04 22.94 1.29
CA ALA A 309 -0.37 22.76 2.69
C ALA A 309 0.89 22.64 3.56
N ASP A 310 0.82 23.26 4.74
CA ASP A 310 1.88 23.26 5.75
C ASP A 310 1.65 22.19 6.82
N GLU A 311 2.73 21.82 7.54
CA GLU A 311 2.63 21.04 8.77
C GLU A 311 1.90 21.84 9.87
N PRO A 312 1.14 21.18 10.77
CA PRO A 312 0.91 19.75 10.83
C PRO A 312 -0.24 19.32 9.90
N GLY A 313 -0.51 18.00 9.83
CA GLY A 313 -1.76 17.48 9.28
C GLY A 313 -2.99 18.08 9.97
N TYR A 314 -4.18 17.71 9.51
CA TYR A 314 -5.43 18.25 10.07
C TYR A 314 -6.32 17.15 10.66
N ALA A 315 -7.21 17.57 11.57
CA ALA A 315 -8.37 16.83 12.06
C ALA A 315 -9.64 17.57 11.66
N GLN A 316 -10.46 16.97 10.80
CA GLN A 316 -11.79 17.50 10.49
C GLN A 316 -12.74 17.13 11.61
N ILE A 317 -13.40 18.14 12.19
CA ILE A 317 -14.26 18.01 13.37
C ILE A 317 -15.61 18.67 13.05
N ASN A 318 -16.71 17.99 13.43
CA ASN A 318 -18.04 18.58 13.25
C ASN A 318 -18.22 19.84 14.09
N THR A 319 -18.91 20.86 13.53
CA THR A 319 -19.16 22.14 14.21
C THR A 319 -19.79 21.98 15.60
N ALA A 320 -20.72 21.03 15.78
CA ALA A 320 -21.34 20.77 17.07
C ALA A 320 -20.36 20.17 18.10
N ASP A 321 -19.49 19.26 17.65
CA ASP A 321 -18.45 18.69 18.50
C ASP A 321 -17.37 19.71 18.86
N ALA A 322 -16.92 20.50 17.90
CA ALA A 322 -15.95 21.57 18.13
C ALA A 322 -16.46 22.57 19.18
N LYS A 323 -17.72 22.98 19.07
CA LYS A 323 -18.37 23.86 20.06
C LYS A 323 -18.43 23.20 21.43
N ARG A 324 -18.81 21.94 21.51
CA ARG A 324 -18.89 21.18 22.78
C ARG A 324 -17.53 21.03 23.46
N LEU A 325 -16.45 20.88 22.64
CA LEU A 325 -15.09 20.70 23.11
C LEU A 325 -14.32 22.02 23.33
N GLY A 326 -14.90 23.17 22.96
CA GLY A 326 -14.24 24.47 23.04
C GLY A 326 -13.08 24.62 22.04
N ILE A 327 -13.22 24.04 20.85
CA ILE A 327 -12.21 24.05 19.77
C ILE A 327 -12.64 25.08 18.72
N GLU A 328 -11.73 25.99 18.37
CA GLU A 328 -11.91 26.94 17.27
C GLU A 328 -11.36 26.36 15.97
N ASP A 329 -11.88 26.84 14.83
CA ASP A 329 -11.34 26.50 13.53
C ASP A 329 -9.88 26.94 13.40
N GLU A 330 -9.05 26.15 12.72
CA GLU A 330 -7.60 26.35 12.55
C GLU A 330 -6.77 26.27 13.86
N ALA A 331 -7.39 26.07 15.03
CA ALA A 331 -6.63 25.89 16.27
C ALA A 331 -5.88 24.55 16.29
N LEU A 332 -4.69 24.55 16.91
CA LEU A 332 -3.97 23.31 17.20
C LEU A 332 -4.66 22.57 18.35
N VAL A 333 -4.79 21.26 18.18
CA VAL A 333 -5.43 20.36 19.13
C VAL A 333 -4.58 19.10 19.37
N TRP A 334 -4.75 18.50 20.54
CA TRP A 334 -4.29 17.15 20.78
C TRP A 334 -5.36 16.14 20.36
N VAL A 335 -4.95 15.12 19.61
CA VAL A 335 -5.75 13.92 19.40
C VAL A 335 -5.05 12.75 20.06
N THR A 336 -5.78 12.02 20.91
CA THR A 336 -5.24 10.92 21.72
C THR A 336 -6.06 9.67 21.52
N SER A 337 -5.41 8.54 21.31
CA SER A 337 -5.98 7.20 21.34
C SER A 337 -5.36 6.37 22.45
N ARG A 338 -5.71 5.08 22.52
CA ARG A 338 -5.03 4.12 23.41
C ARG A 338 -3.59 3.83 23.04
N LYS A 339 -3.17 4.18 21.80
CA LYS A 339 -1.85 3.87 21.23
C LYS A 339 -0.89 5.06 21.17
N GLY A 340 -1.43 6.25 21.05
CA GLY A 340 -0.59 7.43 20.90
C GLY A 340 -1.32 8.74 21.09
N LYS A 341 -0.55 9.82 20.93
CA LYS A 341 -1.02 11.20 21.01
C LYS A 341 -0.30 12.04 19.96
N VAL A 342 -1.06 12.79 19.18
CA VAL A 342 -0.52 13.67 18.14
C VAL A 342 -1.07 15.07 18.25
N ILE A 343 -0.28 16.03 17.78
CA ILE A 343 -0.71 17.41 17.59
C ILE A 343 -1.13 17.59 16.13
N THR A 344 -2.27 18.25 15.90
CA THR A 344 -2.78 18.49 14.55
C THR A 344 -3.63 19.76 14.53
N ARG A 345 -3.98 20.27 13.34
CA ARG A 345 -4.81 21.47 13.17
C ARG A 345 -6.28 21.08 13.03
N ALA A 346 -7.15 21.72 13.77
CA ALA A 346 -8.59 21.52 13.65
C ALA A 346 -9.12 22.17 12.37
N GLN A 347 -9.89 21.43 11.57
CA GLN A 347 -10.73 21.97 10.50
C GLN A 347 -12.19 21.76 10.90
N VAL A 348 -12.84 22.85 11.32
CA VAL A 348 -14.22 22.80 11.81
C VAL A 348 -15.18 22.98 10.66
N SER A 349 -16.04 22.01 10.41
CA SER A 349 -17.06 22.07 9.36
C SER A 349 -18.18 21.07 9.61
N ASP A 350 -19.29 21.19 8.87
CA ASP A 350 -20.40 20.24 8.93
C ASP A 350 -20.20 18.98 8.04
N ARG A 351 -19.01 18.80 7.42
CA ARG A 351 -18.70 17.62 6.61
C ARG A 351 -18.61 16.34 7.42
N PRO A 352 -17.88 16.29 8.56
CA PRO A 352 -17.89 15.10 9.42
C PRO A 352 -19.25 14.91 10.08
N ASN A 353 -19.65 13.67 10.31
CA ASN A 353 -20.78 13.39 11.19
C ASN A 353 -20.44 13.78 12.64
N ILE A 354 -21.45 14.12 13.43
CA ILE A 354 -21.30 14.32 14.87
C ILE A 354 -20.72 13.03 15.49
N GLY A 355 -19.71 13.18 16.32
CA GLY A 355 -18.99 12.05 16.93
C GLY A 355 -17.88 11.44 16.06
N ALA A 356 -17.65 11.97 14.84
CA ALA A 356 -16.57 11.51 13.94
C ALA A 356 -15.47 12.56 13.75
N VAL A 357 -14.24 12.07 13.67
CA VAL A 357 -13.04 12.86 13.35
C VAL A 357 -12.35 12.24 12.15
N TYR A 358 -12.04 13.05 11.13
CA TYR A 358 -11.30 12.59 9.96
C TYR A 358 -9.90 13.17 9.96
N MET A 359 -8.87 12.31 9.87
CA MET A 359 -7.47 12.70 9.88
C MET A 359 -6.70 12.00 8.77
N THR A 360 -5.59 12.61 8.37
CA THR A 360 -4.66 12.05 7.38
C THR A 360 -3.35 11.58 8.04
N TYR A 361 -2.73 10.55 7.47
CA TYR A 361 -1.39 10.11 7.87
C TYR A 361 -0.28 10.72 7.00
N GLN A 362 -0.63 11.57 6.03
CA GLN A 362 0.27 12.05 4.99
C GLN A 362 1.31 13.06 5.51
N TRP A 363 1.07 13.70 6.63
CA TRP A 363 1.97 14.69 7.26
C TRP A 363 2.98 14.04 8.18
N TRP A 364 4.14 14.65 8.34
CA TRP A 364 5.15 14.16 9.26
C TRP A 364 4.79 14.45 10.72
N ILE A 365 4.15 15.60 10.94
CA ILE A 365 3.61 16.00 12.24
C ILE A 365 2.09 15.77 12.21
N GLY A 366 1.56 15.11 13.22
CA GLY A 366 0.13 14.84 13.31
C GLY A 366 -0.35 13.66 12.48
N ALA A 367 0.53 12.75 12.07
CA ALA A 367 0.14 11.54 11.35
C ALA A 367 -0.85 10.68 12.14
N CYS A 368 -2.05 10.45 11.61
CA CYS A 368 -3.07 9.68 12.32
C CYS A 368 -2.70 8.20 12.54
N ASN A 369 -1.72 7.67 11.83
CA ASN A 369 -1.26 6.29 12.01
C ASN A 369 -0.48 6.08 13.33
N GLU A 370 -0.08 7.14 14.02
CA GLU A 370 0.38 7.08 15.42
C GLU A 370 -0.75 6.68 16.39
N LEU A 371 -2.01 6.91 15.99
CA LEU A 371 -3.18 6.69 16.82
C LEU A 371 -3.87 5.36 16.53
N VAL A 372 -3.78 4.88 15.29
CA VAL A 372 -4.49 3.70 14.80
C VAL A 372 -3.94 2.44 15.47
N THR A 373 -4.86 1.57 15.88
CA THR A 373 -4.54 0.29 16.51
C THR A 373 -4.24 -0.80 15.48
N GLU A 374 -3.47 -1.80 15.87
CA GLU A 374 -3.20 -3.01 15.09
C GLU A 374 -4.31 -4.06 15.16
N ASN A 375 -5.58 -3.65 15.21
CA ASN A 375 -6.72 -4.58 15.16
C ASN A 375 -6.75 -5.23 13.78
N LEU A 376 -6.10 -6.37 13.62
CA LEU A 376 -5.90 -7.02 12.34
C LEU A 376 -7.11 -7.83 11.92
N SER A 377 -7.53 -7.69 10.66
CA SER A 377 -8.50 -8.62 10.05
C SER A 377 -8.04 -10.06 10.24
N PRO A 378 -8.92 -10.99 10.64
CA PRO A 378 -8.54 -12.39 10.86
C PRO A 378 -7.96 -13.07 9.63
N ILE A 379 -8.38 -12.65 8.43
CA ILE A 379 -8.04 -13.29 7.15
C ILE A 379 -6.84 -12.60 6.49
N THR A 380 -6.96 -11.31 6.22
CA THR A 380 -5.95 -10.56 5.44
C THR A 380 -4.89 -9.87 6.28
N LYS A 381 -5.08 -9.84 7.61
CA LYS A 381 -4.22 -9.08 8.53
C LYS A 381 -4.16 -7.58 8.22
N THR A 382 -5.20 -7.05 7.57
CA THR A 382 -5.32 -5.61 7.33
C THR A 382 -5.66 -4.91 8.63
N PRO A 383 -4.93 -3.86 9.04
CA PRO A 383 -5.27 -3.05 10.22
C PRO A 383 -6.59 -2.29 10.04
N GLU A 384 -7.27 -2.03 11.14
CA GLU A 384 -8.55 -1.31 11.17
C GLU A 384 -8.34 0.21 11.09
N TYR A 385 -7.80 0.70 9.96
CA TYR A 385 -7.50 2.13 9.77
C TYR A 385 -8.73 3.05 9.77
N LYS A 386 -9.92 2.51 9.55
CA LYS A 386 -11.14 3.31 9.40
C LYS A 386 -11.97 3.43 10.66
N TYR A 387 -11.51 2.81 11.74
CA TYR A 387 -12.18 2.91 13.03
C TYR A 387 -11.17 2.87 14.18
N CYS A 388 -11.04 3.99 14.90
CA CYS A 388 -10.21 4.10 16.10
C CYS A 388 -10.90 5.03 17.10
N ALA A 389 -10.98 4.62 18.36
CA ALA A 389 -11.56 5.44 19.42
C ALA A 389 -10.56 6.50 19.90
N VAL A 390 -10.96 7.78 19.85
CA VAL A 390 -10.10 8.90 20.21
C VAL A 390 -10.82 9.93 21.09
N ARG A 391 -10.03 10.78 21.75
CA ARG A 391 -10.46 12.06 22.30
C ARG A 391 -9.71 13.19 21.62
N VAL A 392 -10.35 14.36 21.54
CA VAL A 392 -9.77 15.59 21.00
C VAL A 392 -9.82 16.66 22.09
N GLU A 393 -8.70 17.31 22.33
CA GLU A 393 -8.52 18.26 23.41
C GLU A 393 -7.91 19.58 22.87
N PRO A 394 -8.47 20.75 23.22
CA PRO A 394 -7.90 22.03 22.86
C PRO A 394 -6.53 22.22 23.53
N ILE A 395 -5.64 22.94 22.88
CA ILE A 395 -4.34 23.36 23.43
C ILE A 395 -4.50 24.81 23.90
N ALA A 396 -4.19 25.07 25.18
CA ALA A 396 -4.32 26.41 25.74
C ALA A 396 -3.24 27.40 25.21
N ASP A 397 -2.01 26.92 25.10
CA ASP A 397 -0.88 27.70 24.55
C ASP A 397 -0.73 27.42 23.04
N GLN A 398 -1.52 28.10 22.23
CA GLN A 398 -1.48 27.97 20.76
C GLN A 398 -0.15 28.43 20.18
N GLN A 399 0.45 29.50 20.72
CA GLN A 399 1.71 30.02 20.21
C GLN A 399 2.88 29.05 20.46
N GLY A 400 2.94 28.49 21.66
CA GLY A 400 3.95 27.46 21.98
C GLY A 400 3.73 26.19 21.16
N ALA A 401 2.49 25.82 20.89
CA ALA A 401 2.16 24.68 20.04
C ALA A 401 2.59 24.89 18.57
N GLU A 402 2.37 26.08 18.00
CA GLU A 402 2.83 26.44 16.65
C GLU A 402 4.37 26.37 16.57
N GLN A 403 5.05 26.94 17.57
CA GLN A 403 6.51 26.89 17.60
C GLN A 403 7.03 25.44 17.68
N TYR A 404 6.39 24.60 18.50
CA TYR A 404 6.73 23.18 18.60
C TYR A 404 6.61 22.45 17.25
N VAL A 405 5.52 22.69 16.51
CA VAL A 405 5.30 22.07 15.18
C VAL A 405 6.38 22.48 14.19
N ILE A 406 6.70 23.76 14.15
CA ILE A 406 7.74 24.34 13.28
C ILE A 406 9.12 23.74 13.61
N ASP A 407 9.48 23.72 14.87
CA ASP A 407 10.79 23.24 15.32
C ASP A 407 10.95 21.74 15.03
N GLU A 408 9.93 20.95 15.32
CA GLU A 408 9.94 19.51 15.10
C GLU A 408 10.01 19.17 13.61
N TYR A 409 9.24 19.86 12.77
CA TYR A 409 9.32 19.70 11.32
C TYR A 409 10.71 20.04 10.76
N HIS A 410 11.27 21.17 11.19
CA HIS A 410 12.61 21.57 10.77
C HIS A 410 13.69 20.59 11.24
N ARG A 411 13.56 20.06 12.46
CA ARG A 411 14.47 19.04 13.00
C ARG A 411 14.45 17.78 12.14
N LEU A 412 13.29 17.25 11.83
CA LEU A 412 13.12 16.08 10.97
C LEU A 412 13.68 16.34 9.56
N LYS A 413 13.32 17.46 8.96
CA LYS A 413 13.78 17.81 7.60
C LYS A 413 15.29 18.01 7.51
N LYS A 414 15.89 18.59 8.55
CA LYS A 414 17.33 18.75 8.64
C LYS A 414 18.04 17.40 8.74
N HIS A 415 17.54 16.52 9.62
CA HIS A 415 18.09 15.16 9.80
C HIS A 415 18.08 14.37 8.50
N LEU A 416 16.94 14.30 7.79
CA LEU A 416 16.84 13.63 6.51
C LEU A 416 17.78 14.20 5.43
N LYS A 417 17.95 15.54 5.42
CA LYS A 417 18.89 16.19 4.48
C LYS A 417 20.35 15.92 4.79
N GLU A 418 20.71 15.78 6.05
CA GLU A 418 22.07 15.46 6.47
C GLU A 418 22.42 14.03 6.05
N LEU A 419 21.52 13.07 6.28
CA LEU A 419 21.68 11.68 5.84
C LEU A 419 21.79 11.55 4.32
N ALA A 420 21.00 12.32 3.56
CA ALA A 420 21.07 12.30 2.09
C ALA A 420 22.36 12.90 1.50
N ARG A 421 23.21 13.52 2.30
CA ARG A 421 24.48 14.13 1.88
C ARG A 421 25.72 13.36 2.31
N GLY A 422 25.56 12.44 3.26
CA GLY A 422 26.63 11.55 3.76
C GLY A 422 26.87 10.39 2.85
#